data_9357096bb2d7bd3b37a6b4a96de9e056
#
_entry.id   9357096bb2d7bd3b37a6b4a96de9e056
#
_cell.length_a   1.000
_cell.length_b   1.000
_cell.length_c   1.000
_cell.angle_alpha   90.00
_cell.angle_beta   90.00
_cell.angle_gamma   90.00
#
_symmetry.space_group_name_H-M   'P 1'
#
loop_
_entity.id
_entity.type
_entity.pdbx_description
1 polymer ?
#
loop_
_entity_poly.entity_id
_entity_poly.type
_entity_poly.pdbx_seq_one_letter_code
_entity_poly.pdbx_strand_id
1 'polypeptide(L)'
;MKEVLEWKGILGIASEIAGKMTGFLIGRQTGDEAEVLNLAVVPANRRKGEGGALLKMAVEEFRMRGVRRMFLEVRESNAEGIAFYGKHGLSKTGRREEYYRDPSEAAIVMERKLAG
;
A
#
# COMPACT_ATOMS: atom_id res chain seq x y z
N MET A 1 7.23 0.24 17.29
CA MET A 1 7.62 1.59 16.82
C MET A 1 7.56 1.65 15.31
N LYS A 2 7.11 2.76 14.76
CA LYS A 2 7.07 2.98 13.31
C LYS A 2 7.97 4.14 12.94
N GLU A 3 8.65 4.01 11.82
CA GLU A 3 9.58 5.01 11.33
C GLU A 3 9.17 5.43 9.91
N VAL A 4 9.15 6.73 9.67
CA VAL A 4 8.77 7.30 8.38
C VAL A 4 9.98 7.96 7.75
N LEU A 5 10.29 7.56 6.51
CA LEU A 5 11.38 8.13 5.73
C LEU A 5 10.84 8.65 4.42
N GLU A 6 11.37 9.77 3.96
CA GLU A 6 11.01 10.30 2.64
C GLU A 6 12.24 10.67 1.85
N TRP A 7 12.23 10.34 0.57
CA TRP A 7 13.31 10.71 -0.33
C TRP A 7 12.78 10.85 -1.76
N LYS A 8 12.87 12.07 -2.31
CA LYS A 8 12.48 12.37 -3.71
C LYS A 8 11.11 11.79 -4.11
N GLY A 9 10.10 12.04 -3.30
CA GLY A 9 8.74 11.57 -3.57
C GLY A 9 8.48 10.12 -3.14
N ILE A 10 9.50 9.42 -2.66
CA ILE A 10 9.34 8.05 -2.13
C ILE A 10 9.06 8.16 -0.64
N LEU A 11 7.99 7.50 -0.19
CA LEU A 11 7.65 7.39 1.22
C LEU A 11 7.93 5.96 1.66
N GLY A 12 8.75 5.81 2.70
CA GLY A 12 8.97 4.52 3.33
C GLY A 12 8.48 4.56 4.76
N ILE A 13 7.72 3.56 5.16
CA ILE A 13 7.25 3.40 6.54
C ILE A 13 7.65 2.00 6.99
N ALA A 14 8.37 1.92 8.11
CA ALA A 14 8.76 0.64 8.67
C ALA A 14 8.21 0.51 10.08
N SER A 15 7.80 -0.69 10.46
CA SER A 15 7.44 -1.00 11.83
C SER A 15 8.46 -1.94 12.43
N GLU A 16 8.75 -1.74 13.72
CA GLU A 16 9.74 -2.51 14.46
C GLU A 16 9.18 -2.95 15.81
N ILE A 17 9.61 -4.14 16.22
CA ILE A 17 9.35 -4.67 17.56
C ILE A 17 10.68 -5.22 18.06
N ALA A 18 11.13 -4.74 19.23
CA ALA A 18 12.38 -5.18 19.84
C ALA A 18 13.58 -5.04 18.89
N GLY A 19 13.65 -3.95 18.13
CA GLY A 19 14.75 -3.67 17.23
C GLY A 19 14.72 -4.43 15.90
N LYS A 20 13.68 -5.23 15.66
CA LYS A 20 13.57 -5.99 14.41
C LYS A 20 12.43 -5.44 13.59
N MET A 21 12.67 -5.28 12.28
CA MET A 21 11.63 -4.84 11.36
C MET A 21 10.59 -5.93 11.19
N THR A 22 9.33 -5.59 11.42
CA THR A 22 8.20 -6.53 11.33
C THR A 22 7.33 -6.29 10.10
N GLY A 23 7.46 -5.13 9.48
CA GLY A 23 6.74 -4.82 8.26
C GLY A 23 7.20 -3.50 7.67
N PHE A 24 6.84 -3.27 6.41
CA PHE A 24 7.14 -2.01 5.74
C PHE A 24 6.13 -1.71 4.65
N LEU A 25 6.06 -0.43 4.30
CA LEU A 25 5.28 0.05 3.17
C LEU A 25 6.15 1.03 2.39
N ILE A 26 6.14 0.91 1.07
CA ILE A 26 6.82 1.85 0.19
C ILE A 26 5.78 2.43 -0.76
N GLY A 27 5.73 3.76 -0.85
CA GLY A 27 4.86 4.46 -1.76
C GLY A 27 5.60 5.54 -2.52
N ARG A 28 5.00 6.00 -3.60
CA ARG A 28 5.59 7.05 -4.44
C ARG A 28 4.54 8.11 -4.70
N GLN A 29 4.89 9.36 -4.42
CA GLN A 29 4.02 10.50 -4.70
C GLN A 29 4.43 11.16 -6.01
N THR A 30 3.45 11.45 -6.86
CA THR A 30 3.62 12.23 -8.07
C THR A 30 2.51 13.27 -8.09
N GLY A 31 2.85 14.53 -7.80
CA GLY A 31 1.83 15.57 -7.68
C GLY A 31 0.86 15.27 -6.55
N ASP A 32 -0.43 15.24 -6.86
CA ASP A 32 -1.48 14.97 -5.88
C ASP A 32 -1.92 13.50 -5.85
N GLU A 33 -1.17 12.61 -6.53
CA GLU A 33 -1.43 11.18 -6.53
C GLU A 33 -0.29 10.43 -5.85
N ALA A 34 -0.62 9.28 -5.26
CA ALA A 34 0.39 8.40 -4.69
C ALA A 34 0.06 6.95 -5.02
N GLU A 35 1.11 6.19 -5.28
CA GLU A 35 1.01 4.76 -5.55
C GLU A 35 1.67 3.99 -4.42
N VAL A 36 0.98 2.97 -3.89
CA VAL A 36 1.59 2.03 -2.96
C VAL A 36 2.32 0.99 -3.80
N LEU A 37 3.64 0.98 -3.70
CA LEU A 37 4.49 0.10 -4.50
C LEU A 37 4.70 -1.26 -3.84
N ASN A 38 4.76 -1.28 -2.52
CA ASN A 38 5.00 -2.51 -1.78
C ASN A 38 4.49 -2.38 -0.36
N LEU A 39 3.92 -3.46 0.16
CA LEU A 39 3.48 -3.57 1.55
C LEU A 39 3.74 -5.01 1.97
N ALA A 40 4.55 -5.19 2.99
CA ALA A 40 4.90 -6.51 3.48
C ALA A 40 4.93 -6.55 5.00
N VAL A 41 4.49 -7.66 5.57
CA VAL A 41 4.54 -7.93 7.00
C VAL A 41 5.16 -9.32 7.15
N VAL A 42 6.14 -9.45 8.06
CA VAL A 42 6.78 -10.75 8.27
C VAL A 42 5.74 -11.78 8.74
N PRO A 43 5.87 -13.07 8.34
CA PRO A 43 4.82 -14.07 8.61
C PRO A 43 4.40 -14.16 10.07
N ALA A 44 5.34 -14.05 11.01
CA ALA A 44 5.05 -14.14 12.44
C ALA A 44 4.16 -12.99 12.93
N ASN A 45 4.09 -11.89 12.20
CA ASN A 45 3.34 -10.70 12.58
C ASN A 45 2.09 -10.46 11.73
N ARG A 46 1.78 -11.39 10.83
CA ARG A 46 0.57 -11.30 10.01
C ARG A 46 -0.67 -11.55 10.85
N ARG A 47 -1.81 -10.99 10.40
CA ARG A 47 -3.13 -11.11 11.05
C ARG A 47 -3.18 -10.48 12.44
N LYS A 48 -2.25 -9.56 12.72
CA LYS A 48 -2.23 -8.80 13.98
C LYS A 48 -2.54 -7.32 13.74
N GLY A 49 -3.08 -6.99 12.56
CA GLY A 49 -3.43 -5.62 12.23
C GLY A 49 -2.27 -4.73 11.81
N GLU A 50 -1.07 -5.28 11.63
CA GLU A 50 0.10 -4.47 11.33
C GLU A 50 0.07 -3.91 9.91
N GLY A 51 -0.37 -4.69 8.93
CA GLY A 51 -0.52 -4.20 7.55
C GLY A 51 -1.50 -3.05 7.47
N GLY A 52 -2.63 -3.17 8.18
CA GLY A 52 -3.62 -2.10 8.24
C GLY A 52 -3.10 -0.85 8.91
N ALA A 53 -2.28 -1.01 9.96
CA ALA A 53 -1.67 0.11 10.65
C ALA A 53 -0.68 0.85 9.74
N LEU A 54 0.13 0.10 8.97
CA LEU A 54 1.05 0.70 8.00
C LEU A 54 0.30 1.46 6.91
N LEU A 55 -0.77 0.88 6.40
CA LEU A 55 -1.57 1.50 5.36
C LEU A 55 -2.25 2.77 5.88
N LYS A 56 -2.79 2.73 7.09
CA LYS A 56 -3.40 3.89 7.72
C LYS A 56 -2.39 5.03 7.88
N MET A 57 -1.18 4.71 8.30
CA MET A 57 -0.13 5.69 8.46
C MET A 57 0.25 6.31 7.11
N ALA A 58 0.32 5.49 6.04
CA ALA A 58 0.58 5.99 4.70
C ALA A 58 -0.50 6.97 4.24
N VAL A 59 -1.77 6.65 4.49
CA VAL A 59 -2.89 7.54 4.16
C VAL A 59 -2.71 8.88 4.86
N GLU A 60 -2.40 8.88 6.14
CA GLU A 60 -2.21 10.12 6.90
C GLU A 60 -1.02 10.93 6.38
N GLU A 61 0.11 10.28 6.10
CA GLU A 61 1.29 10.95 5.56
C GLU A 61 1.02 11.55 4.19
N PHE A 62 0.37 10.80 3.30
CA PHE A 62 0.07 11.31 1.97
C PHE A 62 -0.92 12.48 2.02
N ARG A 63 -1.92 12.41 2.91
CA ARG A 63 -2.84 13.54 3.09
C ARG A 63 -2.11 14.81 3.49
N MET A 64 -1.19 14.70 4.43
CA MET A 64 -0.41 15.85 4.89
C MET A 64 0.45 16.44 3.79
N ARG A 65 0.77 15.65 2.77
CA ARG A 65 1.59 16.07 1.62
C ARG A 65 0.76 16.48 0.42
N GLY A 66 -0.54 16.65 0.59
CA GLY A 66 -1.43 17.12 -0.47
C GLY A 66 -1.88 16.06 -1.45
N VAL A 67 -1.67 14.79 -1.15
CA VAL A 67 -2.16 13.70 -2.00
C VAL A 67 -3.68 13.62 -1.88
N ARG A 68 -4.35 13.57 -3.02
CA ARG A 68 -5.81 13.49 -3.08
C ARG A 68 -6.32 12.11 -3.49
N ARG A 69 -5.45 11.29 -4.08
CA ARG A 69 -5.81 9.97 -4.57
C ARG A 69 -4.64 9.01 -4.35
N MET A 70 -4.94 7.88 -3.72
CA MET A 70 -3.96 6.81 -3.52
C MET A 70 -4.42 5.57 -4.27
N PHE A 71 -3.50 4.90 -4.95
CA PHE A 71 -3.84 3.71 -5.72
C PHE A 71 -2.73 2.66 -5.63
N LEU A 72 -3.07 1.45 -6.03
CA LEU A 72 -2.12 0.34 -6.12
C LEU A 72 -2.60 -0.66 -7.15
N GLU A 73 -1.70 -1.56 -7.50
CA GLU A 73 -2.01 -2.66 -8.41
C GLU A 73 -1.73 -3.98 -7.69
N VAL A 74 -2.62 -4.93 -7.86
CA VAL A 74 -2.54 -6.23 -7.20
C VAL A 74 -2.89 -7.31 -8.20
N ARG A 75 -2.21 -8.47 -8.11
CA ARG A 75 -2.52 -9.59 -9.01
C ARG A 75 -3.97 -10.00 -8.87
N GLU A 76 -4.62 -10.25 -9.99
CA GLU A 76 -6.03 -10.65 -10.02
C GLU A 76 -6.30 -11.90 -9.18
N SER A 77 -5.36 -12.83 -9.14
CA SER A 77 -5.49 -14.05 -8.35
C SER A 77 -5.29 -13.85 -6.84
N ASN A 78 -4.80 -12.69 -6.43
CA ASN A 78 -4.54 -12.40 -5.01
C ASN A 78 -5.82 -11.97 -4.31
N ALA A 79 -6.74 -12.92 -4.11
CA ALA A 79 -8.02 -12.65 -3.46
C ALA A 79 -7.86 -12.10 -2.05
N GLU A 80 -6.87 -12.58 -1.31
CA GLU A 80 -6.60 -12.12 0.06
C GLU A 80 -6.15 -10.66 0.07
N GLY A 81 -5.26 -10.28 -0.85
CA GLY A 81 -4.81 -8.89 -0.98
C GLY A 81 -5.94 -7.96 -1.38
N ILE A 82 -6.75 -8.37 -2.35
CA ILE A 82 -7.89 -7.57 -2.80
C ILE A 82 -8.87 -7.34 -1.65
N ALA A 83 -9.17 -8.39 -0.88
CA ALA A 83 -10.06 -8.27 0.27
C ALA A 83 -9.46 -7.36 1.36
N PHE A 84 -8.17 -7.49 1.61
CA PHE A 84 -7.47 -6.65 2.57
C PHE A 84 -7.56 -5.17 2.21
N TYR A 85 -7.24 -4.83 0.95
CA TYR A 85 -7.29 -3.44 0.51
C TYR A 85 -8.73 -2.91 0.49
N GLY A 86 -9.68 -3.73 0.11
CA GLY A 86 -11.10 -3.36 0.16
C GLY A 86 -11.55 -3.01 1.56
N LYS A 87 -11.11 -3.80 2.54
CA LYS A 87 -11.40 -3.54 3.95
C LYS A 87 -10.83 -2.20 4.42
N HIS A 88 -9.73 -1.76 3.81
CA HIS A 88 -9.08 -0.50 4.18
C HIS A 88 -9.44 0.65 3.25
N GLY A 89 -10.58 0.56 2.59
CA GLY A 89 -11.15 1.70 1.88
C GLY A 89 -10.77 1.86 0.43
N LEU A 90 -10.02 0.91 -0.16
CA LEU A 90 -9.72 0.94 -1.57
C LEU A 90 -10.78 0.16 -2.35
N SER A 91 -11.14 0.66 -3.52
CA SER A 91 -12.14 0.04 -4.40
C SER A 91 -11.50 -0.29 -5.73
N LYS A 92 -11.98 -1.35 -6.37
CA LYS A 92 -11.53 -1.69 -7.72
C LYS A 92 -11.96 -0.60 -8.69
N THR A 93 -11.03 -0.06 -9.46
CA THR A 93 -11.32 0.98 -10.44
C THR A 93 -10.85 0.62 -11.84
N GLY A 94 -10.09 -0.45 -11.99
CA GLY A 94 -9.62 -0.85 -13.31
C GLY A 94 -8.95 -2.20 -13.29
N ARG A 95 -8.57 -2.64 -14.48
CA ARG A 95 -7.91 -3.92 -14.70
C ARG A 95 -6.92 -3.73 -15.85
N ARG A 96 -5.68 -4.17 -15.66
CA ARG A 96 -4.65 -4.11 -16.69
C ARG A 96 -4.30 -5.51 -17.11
N GLU A 97 -4.62 -5.84 -18.37
CA GLU A 97 -4.36 -7.17 -18.92
C GLU A 97 -2.87 -7.48 -19.00
N GLU A 98 -2.51 -8.72 -18.71
CA GLU A 98 -1.15 -9.23 -18.88
C GLU A 98 -0.08 -8.34 -18.27
N TYR A 99 -0.40 -7.70 -17.14
CA TYR A 99 0.51 -6.78 -16.47
C TYR A 99 1.68 -7.49 -15.81
N TYR A 100 1.40 -8.61 -15.14
CA TYR A 100 2.45 -9.42 -14.51
C TYR A 100 2.93 -10.51 -15.46
N ARG A 101 4.17 -10.95 -15.25
CA ARG A 101 4.77 -12.06 -16.00
C ARG A 101 5.12 -13.19 -15.04
N ASP A 102 5.23 -14.40 -15.58
CA ASP A 102 5.70 -15.62 -14.91
C ASP A 102 4.91 -15.95 -13.64
N PRO A 103 3.61 -16.24 -13.71
CA PRO A 103 2.79 -16.37 -14.92
C PRO A 103 2.21 -15.05 -15.38
N SER A 104 1.78 -14.98 -16.64
CA SER A 104 1.06 -13.85 -17.18
C SER A 104 -0.26 -13.72 -16.45
N GLU A 105 -0.54 -12.53 -15.97
CA GLU A 105 -1.73 -12.28 -15.17
C GLU A 105 -2.10 -10.81 -15.21
N ALA A 106 -3.39 -10.52 -15.13
CA ALA A 106 -3.88 -9.15 -15.03
C ALA A 106 -3.60 -8.56 -13.66
N ALA A 107 -3.46 -7.25 -13.63
CA ALA A 107 -3.45 -6.47 -12.39
C ALA A 107 -4.83 -5.86 -12.18
N ILE A 108 -5.30 -5.89 -10.95
CA ILE A 108 -6.47 -5.15 -10.53
C ILE A 108 -5.97 -3.83 -9.95
N VAL A 109 -6.49 -2.72 -10.46
CA VAL A 109 -6.19 -1.40 -9.94
C VAL A 109 -7.20 -1.09 -8.85
N MET A 110 -6.70 -0.71 -7.69
CA MET A 110 -7.54 -0.31 -6.56
C MET A 110 -7.16 1.09 -6.13
N GLU A 111 -8.14 1.89 -5.77
CA GLU A 111 -7.86 3.26 -5.37
C GLU A 111 -8.75 3.74 -4.25
N ARG A 112 -8.28 4.77 -3.56
CA ARG A 112 -9.00 5.46 -2.51
C ARG A 112 -8.77 6.96 -2.64
N LYS A 113 -9.85 7.73 -2.58
CA LYS A 113 -9.77 9.20 -2.51
C LYS A 113 -9.41 9.60 -1.09
N LEU A 114 -8.44 10.50 -0.94
CA LEU A 114 -7.95 10.95 0.36
C LEU A 114 -8.50 12.32 0.73
N ALA A 115 -8.86 13.12 -0.25
CA ALA A 115 -9.43 14.44 -0.01
C ALA A 115 -10.95 14.33 -0.08
N GLY A 116 -11.59 14.86 0.91
CA GLY A 116 -13.04 14.92 0.96
C GLY A 116 -13.59 16.05 0.13
#